data_463c701e8a0eb809e6a56b14d773ccf1
#
_entry.id   463c701e8a0eb809e6a56b14d773ccf1
#
_cell.length_a   1.000
_cell.length_b   1.000
_cell.length_c   1.000
_cell.angle_alpha   90.00
_cell.angle_beta   90.00
_cell.angle_gamma   90.00
#
_symmetry.space_group_name_H-M   'P 1'
#
loop_
_entity.id
_entity.type
_entity.pdbx_description
1 polymer ?
#
loop_
_entity_poly.entity_id
_entity_poly.type
_entity_poly.pdbx_seq_one_letter_code
_entity_poly.pdbx_strand_id
1 'polypeptide(L)'
;MSIEKMKLEEFQSRIKAQGVSDRRVLAAMRAVQRHRFVDSALVNQAYEDTSLPIGLGQTISKPNVVARMIELLLGGRTDAAGRLGRVLEVGTGCGYQAAVLARVASEVYSIERLRGLHETARENLRPFRLPNVH
;
A
#
# COMPACT_ATOMS: atom_id res chain seq x y z
N MET A 1 -9.33 -3.57 24.21
CA MET A 1 -8.84 -3.28 22.83
C MET A 1 -7.32 -3.24 22.84
N SER A 2 -6.66 -3.93 21.92
CA SER A 2 -5.20 -3.90 21.84
C SER A 2 -4.69 -2.57 21.31
N ILE A 3 -3.43 -2.23 21.64
CA ILE A 3 -2.78 -1.02 21.13
C ILE A 3 -2.71 -1.05 19.60
N GLU A 4 -2.45 -2.23 19.03
CA GLU A 4 -2.39 -2.41 17.58
C GLU A 4 -3.72 -2.10 16.91
N LYS A 5 -4.82 -2.56 17.49
CA LYS A 5 -6.16 -2.27 16.99
C LYS A 5 -6.49 -0.78 17.08
N MET A 6 -6.10 -0.13 18.17
CA MET A 6 -6.26 1.32 18.34
C MET A 6 -5.51 2.09 17.26
N LYS A 7 -4.25 1.71 17.00
CA LYS A 7 -3.45 2.35 15.95
C LYS A 7 -4.07 2.19 14.58
N LEU A 8 -4.62 1.02 14.27
CA LEU A 8 -5.32 0.80 13.00
C LEU A 8 -6.57 1.65 12.87
N GLU A 9 -7.33 1.80 13.94
CA GLU A 9 -8.53 2.66 13.92
C GLU A 9 -8.18 4.14 13.74
N GLU A 10 -7.14 4.62 14.40
CA GLU A 10 -6.62 5.97 14.20
C GLU A 10 -6.12 6.17 12.77
N PHE A 11 -5.41 5.20 12.23
CA PHE A 11 -4.93 5.20 10.85
C PHE A 11 -6.09 5.34 9.86
N GLN A 12 -7.14 4.53 10.02
CA GLN A 12 -8.34 4.60 9.19
C GLN A 12 -9.05 5.94 9.33
N SER A 13 -9.18 6.44 10.55
CA SER A 13 -9.83 7.73 10.81
C SER A 13 -9.09 8.90 10.17
N ARG A 14 -7.75 8.88 10.20
CA ARG A 14 -6.94 9.91 9.55
C ARG A 14 -7.10 9.91 8.04
N ILE A 15 -7.13 8.71 7.43
CA ILE A 15 -7.35 8.58 5.99
C ILE A 15 -8.72 9.14 5.61
N LYS A 16 -9.76 8.80 6.35
CA LYS A 16 -11.11 9.34 6.14
C LYS A 16 -11.15 10.84 6.30
N ALA A 17 -10.51 11.38 7.35
CA ALA A 17 -10.49 12.81 7.64
C ALA A 17 -9.84 13.64 6.54
N GLN A 18 -8.96 13.02 5.74
CA GLN A 18 -8.29 13.66 4.62
C GLN A 18 -9.05 13.52 3.31
N GLY A 19 -10.26 12.98 3.34
CA GLY A 19 -11.18 12.97 2.21
C GLY A 19 -11.33 11.65 1.48
N VAL A 20 -10.65 10.59 1.90
CA VAL A 20 -10.80 9.27 1.28
C VAL A 20 -12.03 8.58 1.86
N SER A 21 -12.99 8.25 1.00
CA SER A 21 -14.26 7.65 1.40
C SER A 21 -14.57 6.32 0.74
N ASP A 22 -13.81 5.91 -0.28
CA ASP A 22 -14.05 4.65 -0.97
C ASP A 22 -13.80 3.47 -0.03
N ARG A 23 -14.83 2.66 0.19
CA ARG A 23 -14.77 1.50 1.11
C ARG A 23 -13.76 0.45 0.68
N ARG A 24 -13.56 0.29 -0.64
CA ARG A 24 -12.59 -0.67 -1.19
C ARG A 24 -11.18 -0.27 -0.82
N VAL A 25 -10.87 1.02 -0.91
CA VAL A 25 -9.57 1.59 -0.53
C VAL A 25 -9.35 1.45 0.97
N LEU A 26 -10.32 1.84 1.77
CA LEU A 26 -10.22 1.75 3.23
C LEU A 26 -10.02 0.31 3.69
N ALA A 27 -10.75 -0.64 3.11
CA ALA A 27 -10.60 -2.06 3.42
C ALA A 27 -9.23 -2.60 3.02
N ALA A 28 -8.71 -2.21 1.84
CA ALA A 28 -7.40 -2.62 1.37
C ALA A 28 -6.28 -2.06 2.27
N MET A 29 -6.37 -0.79 2.64
CA MET A 29 -5.39 -0.14 3.52
C MET A 29 -5.38 -0.78 4.92
N ARG A 30 -6.55 -1.21 5.41
CA ARG A 30 -6.64 -1.91 6.69
C ARG A 30 -6.07 -3.33 6.63
N ALA A 31 -6.26 -4.02 5.51
CA ALA A 31 -5.86 -5.42 5.37
C ALA A 31 -4.35 -5.58 5.18
N VAL A 32 -3.67 -4.60 4.60
CA VAL A 32 -2.24 -4.69 4.34
C VAL A 32 -1.45 -4.16 5.54
N GLN A 33 -0.62 -5.01 6.11
CA GLN A 33 0.19 -4.69 7.28
C GLN A 33 1.37 -3.80 6.89
N ARG A 34 1.16 -2.49 6.89
CA ARG A 34 2.15 -1.50 6.46
C ARG A 34 3.48 -1.62 7.21
N HIS A 35 3.45 -2.00 8.49
CA HIS A 35 4.68 -2.14 9.29
C HIS A 35 5.64 -3.21 8.76
N ARG A 36 5.17 -4.14 7.94
CA ARG A 36 6.04 -5.15 7.32
C ARG A 36 6.83 -4.64 6.11
N PHE A 37 6.57 -3.41 5.69
CA PHE A 37 7.23 -2.79 4.53
C PHE A 37 8.25 -1.73 4.92
N VAL A 38 8.47 -1.52 6.20
CA VAL A 38 9.45 -0.57 6.72
C VAL A 38 10.50 -1.28 7.56
N ASP A 39 11.65 -0.63 7.76
CA ASP A 39 12.69 -1.14 8.63
C ASP A 39 12.15 -1.36 10.05
N SER A 40 12.65 -2.40 10.74
CA SER A 40 12.21 -2.74 12.09
C SER A 40 12.36 -1.57 13.08
N ALA A 41 13.34 -0.69 12.87
CA ALA A 41 13.52 0.51 13.69
C ALA A 41 12.38 1.52 13.52
N LEU A 42 11.60 1.44 12.44
CA LEU A 42 10.56 2.41 12.09
C LEU A 42 9.13 1.86 12.26
N VAL A 43 9.01 0.63 12.74
CA VAL A 43 7.70 -0.05 12.88
C VAL A 43 6.69 0.78 13.68
N ASN A 44 7.13 1.45 14.74
CA ASN A 44 6.24 2.29 15.57
C ASN A 44 5.67 3.50 14.83
N GLN A 45 6.29 3.92 13.72
CA GLN A 45 5.88 5.06 12.91
C GLN A 45 5.10 4.64 11.65
N ALA A 46 4.95 3.34 11.42
CA ALA A 46 4.43 2.83 10.15
C ALA A 46 3.00 3.29 9.84
N TYR A 47 2.19 3.53 10.87
CA TYR A 47 0.78 3.93 10.71
C TYR A 47 0.55 5.43 10.94
N GLU A 48 1.59 6.20 11.10
CA GLU A 48 1.49 7.66 11.13
C GLU A 48 1.38 8.22 9.71
N ASP A 49 0.80 9.41 9.58
CA ASP A 49 0.68 10.06 8.26
C ASP A 49 2.00 10.72 7.86
N THR A 50 2.97 9.90 7.56
CA THR A 50 4.31 10.34 7.20
C THR A 50 4.93 9.40 6.18
N SER A 51 5.84 9.92 5.37
CA SER A 51 6.72 9.11 4.56
C SER A 51 7.93 8.68 5.40
N LEU A 52 8.45 7.49 5.12
CA LEU A 52 9.59 6.93 5.85
C LEU A 52 10.65 6.45 4.87
N PRO A 53 11.94 6.49 5.25
CA PRO A 53 12.99 5.99 4.38
C PRO A 53 12.90 4.47 4.20
N ILE A 54 13.18 4.02 2.99
CA ILE A 54 13.23 2.59 2.64
C ILE A 54 14.58 2.17 2.06
N GLY A 55 15.57 3.04 2.13
CA GLY A 55 16.91 2.82 1.60
C GLY A 55 17.10 3.41 0.21
N LEU A 56 18.35 3.49 -0.21
CA LEU A 56 18.74 4.01 -1.53
C LEU A 56 18.18 5.40 -1.85
N GLY A 57 18.01 6.24 -0.83
CA GLY A 57 17.48 7.60 -0.99
C GLY A 57 16.00 7.67 -1.30
N GLN A 58 15.25 6.57 -1.17
CA GLN A 58 13.83 6.50 -1.48
C GLN A 58 12.99 6.41 -0.22
N THR A 59 11.68 6.65 -0.36
CA THR A 59 10.74 6.63 0.75
C THR A 59 9.49 5.81 0.39
N ILE A 60 8.85 5.25 1.41
CA ILE A 60 7.47 4.80 1.31
C ILE A 60 6.57 6.05 1.36
N SER A 61 5.64 6.16 0.43
CA SER A 61 4.73 7.30 0.38
C SER A 61 3.83 7.37 1.61
N LYS A 62 3.41 8.58 1.98
CA LYS A 62 2.43 8.77 3.06
C LYS A 62 1.18 7.91 2.79
N PRO A 63 0.58 7.34 3.83
CA PRO A 63 -0.64 6.53 3.67
C PRO A 63 -1.74 7.25 2.89
N ASN A 64 -1.98 8.52 3.18
CA ASN A 64 -3.01 9.28 2.50
C ASN A 64 -2.76 9.42 1.00
N VAL A 65 -1.51 9.57 0.59
CA VAL A 65 -1.15 9.66 -0.83
C VAL A 65 -1.48 8.35 -1.53
N VAL A 66 -1.09 7.22 -0.96
CA VAL A 66 -1.39 5.90 -1.51
C VAL A 66 -2.90 5.70 -1.61
N ALA A 67 -3.62 5.96 -0.54
CA ALA A 67 -5.08 5.81 -0.49
C ALA A 67 -5.78 6.67 -1.54
N ARG A 68 -5.38 7.94 -1.65
CA ARG A 68 -6.01 8.89 -2.59
C ARG A 68 -5.73 8.52 -4.05
N MET A 69 -4.50 8.11 -4.35
CA MET A 69 -4.16 7.68 -5.71
C MET A 69 -4.99 6.47 -6.14
N ILE A 70 -5.14 5.49 -5.26
CA ILE A 70 -5.93 4.29 -5.56
C ILE A 70 -7.42 4.64 -5.66
N GLU A 71 -7.93 5.52 -4.82
CA GLU A 71 -9.30 6.01 -4.89
C GLU A 71 -9.59 6.67 -6.24
N LEU A 72 -8.66 7.48 -6.72
CA LEU A 72 -8.79 8.13 -8.05
C LEU A 72 -8.80 7.10 -9.17
N LEU A 73 -7.96 6.07 -9.10
CA LEU A 73 -7.97 4.99 -10.07
C LEU A 73 -9.32 4.24 -10.08
N LEU A 74 -9.85 3.94 -8.91
CA LEU A 74 -11.13 3.23 -8.77
C LEU A 74 -12.33 4.07 -9.21
N GLY A 75 -12.19 5.39 -9.24
CA GLY A 75 -13.19 6.30 -9.80
C GLY A 75 -13.26 6.27 -11.32
N GLY A 76 -12.28 5.64 -11.98
CA GLY A 76 -12.26 5.46 -13.42
C GLY A 76 -12.93 4.16 -13.86
N ARG A 77 -12.24 3.42 -14.72
CA ARG A 77 -12.79 2.19 -15.31
C ARG A 77 -12.57 0.99 -14.41
N THR A 78 -13.66 0.33 -14.02
CA THR A 78 -13.62 -0.91 -13.23
C THR A 78 -14.40 -2.01 -13.94
N ASP A 79 -14.15 -3.25 -13.55
CA ASP A 79 -14.90 -4.40 -14.05
C ASP A 79 -16.26 -4.53 -13.34
N ALA A 80 -17.04 -5.58 -13.69
CA ALA A 80 -18.36 -5.83 -13.13
C ALA A 80 -18.33 -6.06 -11.60
N ALA A 81 -17.20 -6.50 -11.05
CA ALA A 81 -17.03 -6.70 -9.61
C ALA A 81 -16.52 -5.43 -8.88
N GLY A 82 -16.38 -4.32 -9.60
CA GLY A 82 -15.88 -3.08 -9.03
C GLY A 82 -14.38 -3.07 -8.80
N ARG A 83 -13.62 -3.91 -9.52
CA ARG A 83 -12.16 -4.00 -9.42
C ARG A 83 -11.50 -3.35 -10.60
N LEU A 84 -10.27 -2.87 -10.39
CA LEU A 84 -9.40 -2.49 -11.49
C LEU A 84 -8.98 -3.74 -12.25
N GLY A 85 -8.77 -3.63 -13.55
CA GLY A 85 -8.22 -4.71 -14.37
C GLY A 85 -6.72 -4.86 -14.13
N ARG A 86 -5.93 -4.73 -15.19
CA ARG A 86 -4.47 -4.72 -15.10
C ARG A 86 -3.97 -3.33 -14.74
N VAL A 87 -3.13 -3.26 -13.73
CA VAL A 87 -2.54 -2.00 -13.26
C VAL A 87 -1.03 -2.06 -13.41
N LEU A 88 -0.45 -0.99 -13.92
CA LEU A 88 1.00 -0.81 -13.94
C LEU A 88 1.38 0.18 -12.84
N GLU A 89 2.28 -0.25 -11.96
CA GLU A 89 2.91 0.61 -10.99
C GLU A 89 4.35 0.89 -11.42
N VAL A 90 4.72 2.15 -11.51
CA VAL A 90 6.10 2.57 -11.76
C VAL A 90 6.71 3.04 -10.46
N GLY A 91 7.78 2.36 -10.03
CA GLY A 91 8.42 2.63 -8.74
C GLY A 91 7.87 1.75 -7.62
N THR A 92 8.24 0.46 -7.63
CA THR A 92 7.80 -0.52 -6.64
C THR A 92 8.18 -0.12 -5.21
N GLY A 93 9.37 0.47 -5.04
CA GLY A 93 9.91 0.82 -3.73
C GLY A 93 10.00 -0.39 -2.82
N CYS A 94 9.38 -0.32 -1.66
CA CYS A 94 9.34 -1.43 -0.70
C CYS A 94 8.25 -2.47 -0.99
N GLY A 95 7.37 -2.21 -1.96
CA GLY A 95 6.28 -3.12 -2.33
C GLY A 95 4.93 -2.85 -1.66
N TYR A 96 4.84 -1.85 -0.80
CA TYR A 96 3.61 -1.57 -0.06
C TYR A 96 2.42 -1.23 -0.97
N GLN A 97 2.59 -0.29 -1.89
CA GLN A 97 1.51 0.13 -2.78
C GLN A 97 1.08 -1.04 -3.69
N ALA A 98 2.02 -1.85 -4.15
CA ALA A 98 1.70 -3.05 -4.93
C ALA A 98 0.81 -4.01 -4.13
N ALA A 99 1.10 -4.21 -2.85
CA ALA A 99 0.30 -5.06 -1.97
C ALA A 99 -1.12 -4.50 -1.78
N VAL A 100 -1.26 -3.19 -1.62
CA VAL A 100 -2.57 -2.55 -1.50
C VAL A 100 -3.34 -2.66 -2.82
N LEU A 101 -2.69 -2.37 -3.95
CA LEU A 101 -3.29 -2.50 -5.28
C LEU A 101 -3.78 -3.92 -5.56
N ALA A 102 -3.04 -4.93 -5.10
CA ALA A 102 -3.42 -6.34 -5.29
C ALA A 102 -4.79 -6.67 -4.70
N ARG A 103 -5.24 -5.90 -3.72
CA ARG A 103 -6.55 -6.08 -3.08
C ARG A 103 -7.71 -5.53 -3.90
N VAL A 104 -7.42 -4.65 -4.86
CA VAL A 104 -8.44 -3.93 -5.64
C VAL A 104 -8.29 -4.09 -7.15
N ALA A 105 -7.29 -4.83 -7.61
CA ALA A 105 -7.00 -5.05 -9.02
C ALA A 105 -6.95 -6.54 -9.37
N SER A 106 -7.24 -6.86 -10.62
CA SER A 106 -7.10 -8.24 -11.12
C SER A 106 -5.64 -8.64 -11.20
N GLU A 107 -4.80 -7.78 -11.76
CA GLU A 107 -3.37 -8.00 -11.93
C GLU A 107 -2.62 -6.69 -11.68
N VAL A 108 -1.51 -6.80 -10.98
CA VAL A 108 -0.60 -5.67 -10.73
C VAL A 108 0.76 -6.00 -11.33
N TYR A 109 1.22 -5.14 -12.22
CA TYR A 109 2.56 -5.21 -12.80
C TYR A 109 3.36 -4.04 -12.23
N SER A 110 4.38 -4.35 -11.43
CA SER A 110 5.18 -3.33 -10.77
C SER A 110 6.61 -3.37 -11.25
N ILE A 111 7.16 -2.22 -11.58
CA ILE A 111 8.53 -2.09 -12.08
C ILE A 111 9.34 -1.20 -11.16
N GLU A 112 10.58 -1.60 -10.91
CA GLU A 112 11.53 -0.88 -10.07
C GLU A 112 12.88 -0.79 -10.77
N ARG A 113 13.39 0.43 -10.88
CA ARG A 113 14.69 0.71 -11.51
C ARG A 113 15.86 0.28 -10.64
N LEU A 114 15.74 0.44 -9.32
CA LEU A 114 16.82 0.16 -8.39
C LEU A 114 16.80 -1.30 -7.94
N ARG A 115 17.82 -2.06 -8.32
CA ARG A 115 17.89 -3.49 -8.04
C ARG A 115 17.74 -3.83 -6.56
N GLY A 116 18.37 -3.07 -5.68
CA GLY A 116 18.28 -3.29 -4.24
C GLY A 116 16.86 -3.17 -3.71
N LEU A 117 16.10 -2.18 -4.20
CA LEU A 117 14.69 -2.03 -3.84
C LEU A 117 13.83 -3.12 -4.43
N HIS A 118 14.09 -3.53 -5.67
CA HIS A 118 13.39 -4.65 -6.30
C HIS A 118 13.51 -5.92 -5.45
N GLU A 119 14.71 -6.23 -5.01
CA GLU A 119 14.96 -7.39 -4.15
C GLU A 119 14.25 -7.27 -2.80
N THR A 120 14.33 -6.09 -2.18
CA THR A 120 13.65 -5.80 -0.91
C THR A 120 12.13 -5.96 -1.05
N ALA A 121 11.56 -5.43 -2.13
CA ALA A 121 10.12 -5.53 -2.38
C ALA A 121 9.70 -7.00 -2.54
N ARG A 122 10.47 -7.79 -3.26
CA ARG A 122 10.18 -9.23 -3.41
C ARG A 122 10.16 -9.94 -2.06
N GLU A 123 11.12 -9.67 -1.20
CA GLU A 123 11.17 -10.25 0.14
C GLU A 123 9.99 -9.80 0.99
N ASN A 124 9.66 -8.50 0.95
CA ASN A 124 8.54 -7.95 1.72
C ASN A 124 7.20 -8.52 1.28
N LEU A 125 7.02 -8.76 -0.02
CA LEU A 125 5.77 -9.27 -0.58
C LEU A 125 5.59 -10.79 -0.41
N ARG A 126 6.67 -11.53 -0.29
CA ARG A 126 6.64 -13.00 -0.23
C ARG A 126 5.68 -13.56 0.83
N PRO A 127 5.67 -13.07 2.09
CA PRO A 127 4.78 -13.60 3.11
C PRO A 127 3.29 -13.42 2.81
N PHE A 128 2.95 -12.44 1.99
CA PHE A 128 1.54 -12.15 1.65
C PHE A 128 0.98 -13.06 0.56
N ARG A 129 1.84 -13.78 -0.16
CA ARG A 129 1.44 -14.74 -1.21
C ARG A 129 0.42 -14.13 -2.19
N LEU A 130 0.85 -13.10 -2.90
CA LEU A 130 0.01 -12.37 -3.85
C LEU A 130 0.25 -12.87 -5.29
N PRO A 131 -0.57 -13.82 -5.79
CA PRO A 131 -0.34 -14.40 -7.12
C PRO A 131 -0.61 -13.41 -8.25
N ASN A 132 -1.34 -12.33 -7.98
CA ASN A 132 -1.67 -11.31 -8.97
C ASN A 132 -0.67 -10.14 -9.03
N VAL A 133 0.44 -10.22 -8.30
CA VAL A 133 1.52 -9.21 -8.36
C VAL A 133 2.69 -9.77 -9.15
N HIS A 134 3.15 -8.99 -10.14
CA HIS A 134 4.25 -9.37 -11.03
C HIS A 134 5.35 -8.33 -11.06
#